data_830b7ebbcc3da9ebcfc0b533d68069ac
#
_entry.id   830b7ebbcc3da9ebcfc0b533d68069ac
#
_cell.length_a   1.000
_cell.length_b   1.000
_cell.length_c   1.000
_cell.angle_alpha   90.00
_cell.angle_beta   90.00
_cell.angle_gamma   90.00
#
_symmetry.space_group_name_H-M   'P 1'
#
loop_
_entity.id
_entity.type
_entity.pdbx_description
1 polymer ?
#
loop_
_entity_poly.entity_id
_entity_poly.type
_entity_poly.pdbx_seq_one_letter_code
_entity_poly.pdbx_strand_id
1 'polypeptide(L)'
;MQVGIVGQRGNTRAISLAGDICERLHRDGIEVIVDESTHDAFQRGNVWHEEGASEAPIPDGRPVDAFDTCELAVSIGGDGTFLFTARGAGATPIM
;
A
#
# COMPACT_ATOMS: atom_id res chain seq x y z
N MET A 1 7.12 -3.69 13.40
CA MET A 1 7.19 -2.54 12.48
C MET A 1 6.00 -2.57 11.55
N GLN A 2 5.35 -1.44 11.38
CA GLN A 2 4.20 -1.33 10.48
C GLN A 2 4.50 -0.30 9.39
N VAL A 3 4.21 -0.69 8.14
CA VAL A 3 4.41 0.17 6.96
C VAL A 3 3.07 0.38 6.27
N GLY A 4 2.78 1.62 5.93
CA GLY A 4 1.59 1.96 5.15
C GLY A 4 1.95 2.20 3.70
N ILE A 5 1.16 1.67 2.76
CA ILE A 5 1.43 1.81 1.33
C ILE A 5 0.21 2.39 0.63
N VAL A 6 0.45 3.39 -0.20
CA VAL A 6 -0.56 4.01 -1.05
C VAL A 6 -0.13 3.89 -2.50
N GLY A 7 -0.94 3.22 -3.32
CA GLY A 7 -0.73 3.17 -4.76
C GLY A 7 -1.63 4.18 -5.47
N GLN A 8 -1.14 4.78 -6.51
CA GLN A 8 -1.91 5.77 -7.27
C GLN A 8 -3.17 5.14 -7.85
N ARG A 9 -4.31 5.73 -7.53
CA ARG A 9 -5.61 5.30 -8.03
C ARG A 9 -5.63 5.34 -9.55
N GLY A 10 -6.12 4.26 -10.16
CA GLY A 10 -6.24 4.18 -11.62
C GLY A 10 -4.93 3.91 -12.36
N ASN A 11 -3.81 3.77 -11.65
CA ASN A 11 -2.53 3.48 -12.26
C ASN A 11 -2.17 2.02 -12.04
N THR A 12 -2.35 1.20 -13.07
CA THR A 12 -2.12 -0.25 -13.00
C THR A 12 -0.70 -0.59 -12.59
N ARG A 13 0.29 0.13 -13.10
CA ARG A 13 1.69 -0.12 -12.75
C ARG A 13 1.97 0.19 -11.29
N ALA A 14 1.42 1.29 -10.79
CA ALA A 14 1.60 1.67 -9.40
C ALA A 14 0.97 0.63 -8.46
N ILE A 15 -0.23 0.17 -8.80
CA ILE A 15 -0.92 -0.85 -8.01
C ILE A 15 -0.16 -2.18 -8.06
N SER A 16 0.33 -2.58 -9.21
CA SER A 16 1.12 -3.80 -9.35
C SER A 16 2.39 -3.74 -8.52
N LEU A 17 3.10 -2.63 -8.57
CA LEU A 17 4.30 -2.43 -7.78
C LEU A 17 3.98 -2.41 -6.28
N ALA A 18 2.88 -1.77 -5.91
CA ALA A 18 2.43 -1.78 -4.52
C ALA A 18 2.20 -3.21 -4.03
N GLY A 19 1.59 -4.05 -4.85
CA GLY A 19 1.37 -5.46 -4.53
C GLY A 19 2.67 -6.21 -4.32
N ASP A 20 3.65 -6.00 -5.19
CA ASP A 20 4.96 -6.65 -5.07
C ASP A 20 5.67 -6.23 -3.78
N ILE A 21 5.60 -4.95 -3.44
CA ILE A 21 6.22 -4.43 -2.22
C ILE A 21 5.53 -5.01 -0.98
N CYS A 22 4.20 -5.05 -0.98
CA CYS A 22 3.45 -5.63 0.13
C CYS A 22 3.82 -7.09 0.36
N GLU A 23 3.92 -7.86 -0.73
CA GLU A 23 4.30 -9.26 -0.63
C GLU A 23 5.69 -9.43 -0.06
N ARG A 24 6.64 -8.63 -0.53
CA ARG A 24 8.02 -8.69 -0.05
C ARG A 24 8.11 -8.35 1.43
N LEU A 25 7.43 -7.31 1.86
CA LEU A 25 7.42 -6.91 3.25
C LEU A 25 6.78 -7.99 4.12
N HIS A 26 5.70 -8.60 3.64
CA HIS A 26 5.05 -9.68 4.36
C HIS A 26 6.01 -10.86 4.57
N ARG A 27 6.78 -11.22 3.56
CA ARG A 27 7.78 -12.29 3.66
C ARG A 27 8.84 -11.98 4.72
N ASP A 28 9.17 -10.71 4.86
CA ASP A 28 10.16 -10.24 5.82
C ASP A 28 9.58 -10.06 7.24
N GLY A 29 8.33 -10.43 7.44
CA GLY A 29 7.67 -10.34 8.75
C GLY A 29 7.25 -8.93 9.12
N ILE A 30 7.16 -8.04 8.16
CA ILE A 30 6.76 -6.65 8.39
C ILE A 30 5.25 -6.52 8.18
N GLU A 31 4.58 -5.91 9.16
CA GLU A 31 3.14 -5.67 9.05
C GLU A 31 2.88 -4.53 8.06
N VAL A 32 1.93 -4.75 7.15
CA VAL A 32 1.59 -3.79 6.10
C VAL A 32 0.11 -3.45 6.16
N ILE A 33 -0.20 -2.16 6.04
CA ILE A 33 -1.55 -1.71 5.78
C ILE A 33 -1.54 -0.89 4.49
N VAL A 34 -2.68 -0.79 3.83
CA VAL A 34 -2.83 0.01 2.61
C VAL A 34 -4.02 0.94 2.79
N ASP A 35 -4.09 2.00 1.99
CA ASP A 35 -5.28 2.83 2.01
C ASP A 35 -6.45 2.09 1.36
N GLU A 36 -7.66 2.59 1.58
CA GLU A 36 -8.87 1.92 1.12
C GLU A 36 -8.92 1.76 -0.40
N SER A 37 -8.47 2.75 -1.12
CA SER A 37 -8.44 2.71 -2.58
C SER A 37 -7.49 1.64 -3.11
N THR A 38 -6.31 1.50 -2.50
CA THR A 38 -5.32 0.49 -2.88
C THR A 38 -5.85 -0.91 -2.56
N HIS A 39 -6.46 -1.07 -1.38
CA HIS A 39 -7.07 -2.33 -0.98
C HIS A 39 -8.13 -2.78 -1.99
N ASP A 40 -9.00 -1.86 -2.36
CA ASP A 40 -10.05 -2.11 -3.33
C ASP A 40 -9.49 -2.51 -4.70
N ALA A 41 -8.42 -1.84 -5.13
CA ALA A 41 -7.75 -2.18 -6.39
C ALA A 41 -7.13 -3.58 -6.35
N PHE A 42 -6.57 -3.99 -5.24
CA PHE A 42 -6.03 -5.34 -5.08
C PHE A 42 -7.13 -6.39 -5.21
N GLN A 43 -8.29 -6.14 -4.60
CA GLN A 43 -9.40 -7.08 -4.66
C GLN A 43 -9.99 -7.19 -6.06
N ARG A 44 -10.11 -6.07 -6.78
CA ARG A 44 -10.78 -6.04 -8.08
C ARG A 44 -9.85 -6.37 -9.23
N GLY A 45 -8.58 -6.03 -9.13
CA GLY A 45 -7.65 -6.10 -10.26
C GLY A 45 -6.99 -7.43 -10.47
N ASN A 46 -7.24 -8.42 -9.62
CA ASN A 46 -6.55 -9.72 -9.66
C ASN A 46 -5.03 -9.60 -9.55
N VAL A 47 -4.53 -8.45 -9.17
CA VAL A 47 -3.10 -8.18 -9.07
C VAL A 47 -2.45 -9.12 -8.07
N TRP A 48 -3.17 -9.42 -7.01
CA TRP A 48 -2.65 -10.23 -5.91
C TRP A 48 -2.52 -11.71 -6.25
N HIS A 49 -3.30 -12.17 -7.21
CA HIS A 49 -3.36 -13.59 -7.56
C HIS A 49 -2.70 -13.90 -8.89
N GLU A 50 -1.92 -12.97 -9.41
CA GLU A 50 -1.29 -13.12 -10.70
C GLU A 50 -0.14 -14.12 -10.64
N GLU A 51 -0.08 -14.99 -11.63
CA GLU A 51 1.05 -15.88 -11.90
C GLU A 51 1.63 -16.65 -10.73
N GLY A 52 0.87 -17.60 -10.24
CA GLY A 52 1.37 -18.47 -9.18
C GLY A 52 1.25 -17.85 -7.82
N ALA A 53 0.44 -16.88 -7.76
CA ALA A 53 -0.20 -16.34 -6.57
C ALA A 53 0.65 -16.33 -5.31
N SER A 54 0.83 -15.16 -4.78
CA SER A 54 1.30 -15.01 -3.41
C SER A 54 0.33 -15.72 -2.47
N GLU A 55 0.87 -16.47 -1.52
CA GLU A 55 0.07 -17.03 -0.43
C GLU A 55 -0.23 -15.98 0.64
N ALA A 56 0.38 -14.81 0.54
CA ALA A 56 0.17 -13.74 1.49
C ALA A 56 -1.25 -13.20 1.36
N PRO A 57 -1.92 -12.88 2.46
CA PRO A 57 -3.24 -12.26 2.41
C PRO A 57 -3.13 -10.83 1.89
N ILE A 58 -4.21 -10.32 1.31
CA ILE A 58 -4.28 -8.91 0.93
C ILE A 58 -4.17 -8.09 2.21
N PRO A 59 -3.28 -7.08 2.25
CA PRO A 59 -3.16 -6.24 3.45
C PRO A 59 -4.47 -5.54 3.80
N ASP A 60 -4.66 -5.25 5.08
CA ASP A 60 -5.85 -4.53 5.54
C ASP A 60 -5.93 -3.15 4.89
N GLY A 61 -7.12 -2.79 4.44
CA GLY A 61 -7.41 -1.44 3.96
C GLY A 61 -7.82 -0.55 5.13
N ARG A 62 -7.18 0.60 5.25
CA ARG A 62 -7.47 1.57 6.30
C ARG A 62 -7.55 2.96 5.70
N PRO A 63 -8.31 3.88 6.31
CA PRO A 63 -8.22 5.28 5.89
C PRO A 63 -6.77 5.74 6.00
N VAL A 64 -6.33 6.60 5.10
CA VAL A 64 -4.95 7.08 5.11
C VAL A 64 -4.58 7.77 6.42
N ASP A 65 -5.56 8.30 7.14
CA ASP A 65 -5.36 8.91 8.46
C ASP A 65 -4.79 7.92 9.48
N ALA A 66 -5.00 6.62 9.28
CA ALA A 66 -4.47 5.59 10.17
C ALA A 66 -2.96 5.36 9.95
N PHE A 67 -2.38 5.97 8.92
CA PHE A 67 -0.96 5.82 8.64
C PHE A 67 -0.08 6.56 9.64
N ASP A 68 -0.66 7.40 10.48
CA ASP A 68 0.08 8.06 11.56
C ASP A 68 0.63 7.07 12.59
N THR A 69 0.11 5.83 12.60
CA THR A 69 0.61 4.76 13.47
C THR A 69 1.73 3.95 12.84
N CYS A 70 2.04 4.20 11.57
CA CYS A 70 3.10 3.48 10.87
C CYS A 70 4.46 4.10 11.13
N GLU A 71 5.51 3.29 11.05
CA GLU A 71 6.88 3.78 11.10
C GLU A 71 7.31 4.40 9.78
N LEU A 72 6.67 3.99 8.69
CA LEU A 72 6.98 4.50 7.35
C LEU A 72 5.72 4.43 6.49
N ALA A 73 5.54 5.42 5.64
CA ALA A 73 4.52 5.40 4.60
C ALA A 73 5.21 5.45 3.24
N VAL A 74 4.76 4.61 2.32
CA VAL A 74 5.30 4.54 0.96
C VAL A 74 4.23 5.00 -0.02
N SER A 75 4.57 5.97 -0.84
CA SER A 75 3.67 6.52 -1.85
C SER A 75 4.18 6.11 -3.23
N ILE A 76 3.33 5.46 -4.02
CA ILE A 76 3.70 4.97 -5.35
C ILE A 76 2.79 5.63 -6.37
N GLY A 77 3.36 6.54 -7.15
CA GLY A 77 2.62 7.30 -8.15
C GLY A 77 3.17 8.70 -8.30
N GLY A 78 2.31 9.64 -8.68
CA GLY A 78 2.70 11.03 -8.90
C GLY A 78 2.51 11.90 -7.67
N ASP A 79 2.63 13.22 -7.88
CA ASP A 79 2.56 14.22 -6.82
C ASP A 79 1.26 14.17 -6.03
N GLY A 80 0.14 13.88 -6.71
CA GLY A 80 -1.16 13.80 -6.05
C GLY A 80 -1.21 12.68 -5.02
N THR A 81 -0.62 11.53 -5.35
CA THR A 81 -0.54 10.39 -4.43
C THR A 81 0.33 10.74 -3.23
N PHE A 82 1.44 11.40 -3.47
CA PHE A 82 2.33 11.84 -2.39
C PHE A 82 1.60 12.80 -1.44
N LEU A 83 0.91 13.79 -1.99
CA LEU A 83 0.18 14.78 -1.17
C LEU A 83 -0.94 14.12 -0.37
N PHE A 84 -1.67 13.20 -0.98
CA PHE A 84 -2.70 12.45 -0.30
C PHE A 84 -2.13 11.67 0.90
N THR A 85 -1.02 10.98 0.66
CA THR A 85 -0.34 10.20 1.70
C THR A 85 0.16 11.11 2.82
N ALA A 86 0.75 12.24 2.46
CA ALA A 86 1.29 13.19 3.43
C ALA A 86 0.21 13.74 4.36
N ARG A 87 -0.98 13.99 3.83
CA ARG A 87 -2.10 14.49 4.64
C ARG A 87 -2.52 13.50 5.72
N GLY A 88 -2.51 12.22 5.39
CA GLY A 88 -2.94 11.20 6.34
C GLY A 88 -1.85 10.70 7.25
N ALA A 89 -0.61 10.74 6.80
CA ALA A 89 0.51 10.15 7.53
C ALA A 89 0.95 10.95 8.77
N GLY A 90 0.54 12.22 8.88
CA GLY A 90 0.94 13.05 9.99
C GLY A 90 2.45 13.21 10.05
N ALA A 91 3.06 12.80 11.17
CA ALA A 91 4.51 12.89 11.36
C ALA A 91 5.26 11.66 10.84
N THR A 92 4.57 10.66 10.29
CA THR A 92 5.21 9.44 9.77
C THR A 92 6.06 9.78 8.54
N PRO A 93 7.31 9.35 8.48
CA PRO A 93 8.14 9.58 7.29
C PRO A 93 7.53 8.95 6.04
N ILE A 94 7.65 9.62 4.91
CA ILE A 94 7.11 9.16 3.63
C ILE A 94 8.26 8.92 2.66
N MET A 95 8.20 7.80 2.00
CA MET A 95 9.16 7.46 0.96
C MET A 95 8.50 7.53 -0.41
#